data_67f3d414c6c128ff0b8be1a18b2d7f06
#
_entry.id   67f3d414c6c128ff0b8be1a18b2d7f06
#
_cell.length_a   1.000
_cell.length_b   1.000
_cell.length_c   1.000
_cell.angle_alpha   90.00
_cell.angle_beta   90.00
_cell.angle_gamma   90.00
#
_symmetry.space_group_name_H-M   'P 1'
#
loop_
_entity.id
_entity.type
_entity.pdbx_description
1 polymer ?
#
loop_
_entity_poly.entity_id
_entity_poly.type
_entity_poly.pdbx_seq_one_letter_code
_entity_poly.pdbx_strand_id
1 'polypeptide(L)'
;MKRFFALLLSLTLLLGITACGNSADNTADNPNQSATGESAAGNSDTNQDSSDAFPFTLTTKDGAEVTFTHVPERVVAANANAGDQLMALGLGDKIIATAYTNSDINPKWDAEYKAIPSAAKTYISLETILDLEPDFVYGRSSSFTEKYNTEHDTLSQYGIMSLSSIEGYTVGADVDVVYEDFYNLGRIFQVEDKAEEIVSAMKAQIAAAEEAVAGQEATKVFVFDMVQEEGAYTCGNNFTSKLIEHAGGTNIFNDLDTTWATVSWESVVERAPEVIVINDYGDTSLDEKIAQLKENPALATVPAIQNDRIISVKLCEVFASSMTGDTVEKFAQAFHPDCF
;
A
#
# COMPACT_ATOMS: atom_id res chain seq x y z
N MET A 1 2.11 18.49 46.27
CA MET A 1 3.36 18.24 47.04
C MET A 1 4.46 17.90 46.08
N LYS A 2 5.45 18.77 46.06
CA LYS A 2 6.65 18.75 45.21
C LYS A 2 7.56 17.57 45.58
N ARG A 3 8.23 16.94 44.62
CA ARG A 3 9.63 16.54 44.77
C ARG A 3 10.27 16.32 43.37
N PHE A 4 11.14 17.25 43.03
CA PHE A 4 12.20 17.20 42.04
C PHE A 4 13.24 16.14 42.42
N PHE A 5 13.82 15.42 41.45
CA PHE A 5 15.18 14.94 41.53
C PHE A 5 15.86 15.05 40.15
N ALA A 6 16.82 15.93 40.08
CA ALA A 6 17.82 16.03 39.04
C ALA A 6 19.13 15.48 39.62
N LEU A 7 19.92 14.77 38.79
CA LEU A 7 21.39 14.61 38.89
C LEU A 7 21.90 14.00 37.60
N LEU A 8 22.60 14.80 36.76
CA LEU A 8 24.05 15.02 36.61
C LEU A 8 24.82 13.81 36.07
N LEU A 9 25.18 13.92 34.78
CA LEU A 9 26.45 14.22 34.13
C LEU A 9 27.68 13.38 34.62
N SER A 10 28.24 12.53 33.73
CA SER A 10 29.68 12.36 33.64
C SER A 10 30.11 11.95 32.22
N LEU A 11 30.88 12.84 31.67
CA LEU A 11 31.66 12.82 30.43
C LEU A 11 32.98 12.10 30.73
N THR A 12 33.38 11.08 29.94
CA THR A 12 34.76 10.68 29.85
C THR A 12 35.18 10.45 28.41
N LEU A 13 36.03 11.35 27.99
CA LEU A 13 36.84 11.37 26.76
C LEU A 13 38.08 10.52 26.97
N LEU A 14 38.44 9.64 26.04
CA LEU A 14 39.80 9.10 25.93
C LEU A 14 40.21 8.99 24.47
N LEU A 15 41.18 9.79 24.13
CA LEU A 15 41.99 9.78 22.89
C LEU A 15 43.12 8.75 22.98
N GLY A 16 43.56 8.24 21.85
CA GLY A 16 44.82 7.56 21.63
C GLY A 16 44.85 6.91 20.24
N ILE A 17 45.29 7.55 19.20
CA ILE A 17 46.60 7.88 18.61
C ILE A 17 47.38 6.63 18.11
N THR A 18 47.54 6.65 16.76
CA THR A 18 48.64 6.25 15.83
C THR A 18 49.18 4.82 15.84
N ALA A 19 49.43 4.22 14.66
CA ALA A 19 50.61 4.46 13.82
C ALA A 19 50.54 3.72 12.46
N CYS A 20 51.13 4.37 11.48
CA CYS A 20 51.56 4.04 10.14
C CYS A 20 52.36 2.74 9.96
N GLY A 21 52.36 2.22 8.73
CA GLY A 21 53.34 1.30 8.20
C GLY A 21 53.07 0.92 6.75
N ASN A 22 53.71 1.51 5.90
CA ASN A 22 54.04 1.75 4.55
C ASN A 22 54.81 0.61 3.84
N SER A 23 54.70 0.59 2.50
CA SER A 23 55.62 0.18 1.43
C SER A 23 55.42 -1.20 0.82
N ALA A 24 55.11 -1.25 -0.39
CA ALA A 24 55.68 -0.92 -1.70
C ALA A 24 55.96 -2.19 -2.52
N ASP A 25 55.41 -2.13 -3.72
CA ASP A 25 56.04 -2.34 -5.05
C ASP A 25 56.55 -3.72 -5.48
N ASN A 26 56.06 -4.24 -6.58
CA ASN A 26 56.71 -4.32 -7.89
C ASN A 26 55.92 -5.17 -8.92
N THR A 27 55.53 -4.51 -9.96
CA THR A 27 55.74 -4.64 -11.42
C THR A 27 55.82 -6.00 -12.12
N ALA A 28 55.00 -6.05 -13.19
CA ALA A 28 55.27 -6.49 -14.58
C ALA A 28 55.39 -8.01 -14.84
N ASP A 29 54.67 -8.58 -15.77
CA ASP A 29 54.69 -8.50 -17.21
C ASP A 29 53.67 -9.45 -17.86
N ASN A 30 53.03 -9.00 -18.93
CA ASN A 30 52.30 -9.79 -19.93
C ASN A 30 53.30 -10.27 -20.99
N PRO A 31 53.15 -11.40 -21.74
CA PRO A 31 52.27 -11.38 -22.90
C PRO A 31 51.66 -12.73 -23.38
N ASN A 32 50.43 -12.57 -23.95
CA ASN A 32 49.97 -13.13 -25.23
C ASN A 32 50.23 -14.61 -25.59
N GLN A 33 49.11 -15.35 -25.81
CA GLN A 33 48.91 -16.06 -27.11
C GLN A 33 47.52 -16.65 -27.23
N SER A 34 46.98 -16.39 -28.43
CA SER A 34 45.75 -16.92 -29.01
C SER A 34 45.76 -18.44 -29.21
N ALA A 35 44.62 -19.09 -29.04
CA ALA A 35 44.21 -20.20 -29.93
C ALA A 35 42.66 -20.42 -29.85
N THR A 36 42.12 -20.46 -31.03
CA THR A 36 40.80 -20.84 -31.51
C THR A 36 40.34 -22.22 -31.01
N GLY A 37 38.98 -22.34 -30.81
CA GLY A 37 38.33 -23.67 -30.74
C GLY A 37 36.87 -23.64 -30.32
N GLU A 38 35.99 -23.59 -31.30
CA GLU A 38 34.74 -24.33 -31.49
C GLU A 38 33.65 -24.39 -30.40
N SER A 39 32.52 -23.87 -30.81
CA SER A 39 31.11 -24.13 -30.57
C SER A 39 30.77 -25.46 -29.86
N ALA A 40 30.07 -25.35 -28.74
CA ALA A 40 29.05 -26.32 -28.34
C ALA A 40 27.91 -25.57 -27.63
N ALA A 41 26.77 -25.58 -28.30
CA ALA A 41 25.50 -25.17 -27.72
C ALA A 41 25.19 -26.06 -26.50
N GLY A 42 25.29 -25.51 -25.33
CA GLY A 42 24.82 -26.10 -24.08
C GLY A 42 23.55 -25.39 -23.66
N ASN A 43 22.44 -26.06 -23.83
CA ASN A 43 21.16 -25.75 -23.22
C ASN A 43 21.38 -25.72 -21.71
N SER A 44 21.46 -24.55 -21.13
CA SER A 44 21.39 -24.42 -19.67
C SER A 44 19.92 -24.30 -19.29
N ASP A 45 19.29 -25.44 -19.07
CA ASP A 45 18.15 -25.53 -18.17
C ASP A 45 18.64 -25.07 -16.78
N THR A 46 18.47 -23.79 -16.48
CA THR A 46 18.58 -23.30 -15.11
C THR A 46 17.28 -23.67 -14.40
N ASN A 47 17.17 -24.95 -14.01
CA ASN A 47 16.42 -25.31 -12.82
C ASN A 47 17.19 -24.67 -11.65
N GLN A 48 16.87 -23.42 -11.31
CA GLN A 48 17.28 -22.81 -10.08
C GLN A 48 16.61 -23.60 -8.96
N ASP A 49 17.40 -24.32 -8.18
CA ASP A 49 16.93 -25.18 -7.10
C ASP A 49 16.20 -24.26 -6.09
N SER A 50 14.90 -24.41 -5.94
CA SER A 50 14.04 -23.63 -5.05
C SER A 50 14.43 -23.74 -3.56
N SER A 51 15.43 -24.59 -3.24
CA SER A 51 15.95 -24.79 -1.88
C SER A 51 16.77 -23.61 -1.35
N ASP A 52 17.34 -22.75 -2.23
CA ASP A 52 18.19 -21.64 -1.83
C ASP A 52 17.41 -20.33 -1.57
N ALA A 53 16.10 -20.29 -1.89
CA ALA A 53 15.26 -19.11 -1.71
C ALA A 53 14.79 -18.92 -0.26
N PHE A 54 14.75 -19.98 0.56
CA PHE A 54 14.30 -19.97 1.95
C PHE A 54 15.35 -20.57 2.90
N PRO A 55 15.38 -20.17 4.20
CA PRO A 55 14.55 -19.14 4.80
C PRO A 55 15.04 -17.72 4.50
N PHE A 56 14.14 -16.74 4.54
CA PHE A 56 14.51 -15.32 4.56
C PHE A 56 13.58 -14.53 5.50
N THR A 57 14.03 -13.36 5.96
CA THR A 57 13.28 -12.50 6.88
C THR A 57 12.91 -11.20 6.18
N LEU A 58 11.67 -10.76 6.37
CA LEU A 58 11.21 -9.41 6.06
C LEU A 58 10.90 -8.68 7.37
N THR A 59 11.22 -7.40 7.40
CA THR A 59 10.79 -6.51 8.49
C THR A 59 9.51 -5.83 8.04
N THR A 60 8.43 -6.02 8.78
CA THR A 60 7.17 -5.33 8.55
C THR A 60 7.29 -3.85 8.89
N LYS A 61 6.35 -3.02 8.43
CA LYS A 61 6.43 -1.57 8.63
C LYS A 61 6.32 -1.14 10.11
N ASP A 62 5.67 -1.93 10.93
CA ASP A 62 5.61 -1.76 12.39
C ASP A 62 6.85 -2.29 13.13
N GLY A 63 7.82 -2.82 12.38
CA GLY A 63 9.11 -3.27 12.88
C GLY A 63 9.17 -4.73 13.33
N ALA A 64 8.10 -5.51 13.13
CA ALA A 64 8.15 -6.96 13.39
C ALA A 64 9.00 -7.66 12.33
N GLU A 65 9.77 -8.67 12.75
CA GLU A 65 10.57 -9.51 11.86
C GLU A 65 9.81 -10.83 11.58
N VAL A 66 9.45 -11.06 10.34
CA VAL A 66 8.76 -12.28 9.91
C VAL A 66 9.69 -13.12 9.05
N THR A 67 9.95 -14.36 9.49
CA THR A 67 10.77 -15.30 8.75
C THR A 67 9.90 -16.23 7.89
N PHE A 68 10.13 -16.19 6.60
CA PHE A 68 9.52 -17.07 5.62
C PHE A 68 10.40 -18.31 5.45
N THR A 69 9.80 -19.48 5.64
CA THR A 69 10.52 -20.77 5.64
C THR A 69 10.19 -21.65 4.43
N HIS A 70 9.12 -21.31 3.71
CA HIS A 70 8.64 -22.02 2.51
C HIS A 70 7.66 -21.13 1.75
N VAL A 71 7.32 -21.52 0.52
CA VAL A 71 6.25 -20.87 -0.25
C VAL A 71 4.89 -21.16 0.40
N PRO A 72 4.07 -20.15 0.75
CA PRO A 72 2.78 -20.40 1.36
C PRO A 72 1.80 -21.15 0.44
N GLU A 73 1.02 -22.05 1.03
CA GLU A 73 0.01 -22.84 0.32
C GLU A 73 -1.42 -22.60 0.81
N ARG A 74 -1.58 -22.07 2.02
CA ARG A 74 -2.88 -21.86 2.68
C ARG A 74 -2.96 -20.43 3.22
N VAL A 75 -3.49 -19.54 2.40
CA VAL A 75 -3.45 -18.10 2.65
C VAL A 75 -4.79 -17.59 3.17
N VAL A 76 -4.78 -16.79 4.22
CA VAL A 76 -5.91 -15.94 4.62
C VAL A 76 -5.67 -14.52 4.12
N ALA A 77 -6.55 -14.03 3.24
CA ALA A 77 -6.56 -12.63 2.80
C ALA A 77 -7.44 -11.82 3.77
N ALA A 78 -6.80 -11.07 4.67
CA ALA A 78 -7.47 -10.41 5.78
C ALA A 78 -8.19 -9.09 5.40
N ASN A 79 -8.10 -8.67 4.14
CA ASN A 79 -8.81 -7.50 3.56
C ASN A 79 -8.98 -7.68 2.04
N ALA A 80 -9.87 -6.90 1.45
CA ALA A 80 -10.16 -6.94 0.01
C ALA A 80 -8.93 -6.58 -0.85
N ASN A 81 -8.14 -5.56 -0.46
CA ASN A 81 -6.91 -5.18 -1.17
C ASN A 81 -5.83 -6.26 -1.11
N ALA A 82 -5.67 -6.96 0.01
CA ALA A 82 -4.77 -8.10 0.12
C ALA A 82 -5.21 -9.23 -0.84
N GLY A 83 -6.51 -9.49 -0.91
CA GLY A 83 -7.09 -10.43 -1.88
C GLY A 83 -6.84 -10.01 -3.32
N ASP A 84 -7.01 -8.72 -3.66
CA ASP A 84 -6.73 -8.18 -4.99
C ASP A 84 -5.27 -8.40 -5.41
N GLN A 85 -4.32 -8.07 -4.55
CA GLN A 85 -2.90 -8.24 -4.85
C GLN A 85 -2.52 -9.71 -5.08
N LEU A 86 -3.04 -10.63 -4.25
CA LEU A 86 -2.84 -12.07 -4.43
C LEU A 86 -3.48 -12.56 -5.73
N MET A 87 -4.72 -12.13 -6.04
CA MET A 87 -5.39 -12.47 -7.30
C MET A 87 -4.63 -11.97 -8.52
N ALA A 88 -4.12 -10.74 -8.47
CA ALA A 88 -3.33 -10.14 -9.55
C ALA A 88 -2.04 -10.91 -9.84
N LEU A 89 -1.41 -11.47 -8.80
CA LEU A 89 -0.24 -12.36 -8.91
C LEU A 89 -0.59 -13.78 -9.37
N GLY A 90 -1.88 -14.10 -9.56
CA GLY A 90 -2.32 -15.44 -9.96
C GLY A 90 -2.36 -16.46 -8.82
N LEU A 91 -2.47 -15.99 -7.57
CA LEU A 91 -2.41 -16.80 -6.35
C LEU A 91 -3.80 -17.05 -5.74
N GLY A 92 -4.86 -16.83 -6.48
CA GLY A 92 -6.24 -16.94 -6.00
C GLY A 92 -6.58 -18.35 -5.49
N ASP A 93 -6.02 -19.38 -6.07
CA ASP A 93 -6.18 -20.79 -5.66
C ASP A 93 -5.56 -21.13 -4.29
N LYS A 94 -4.62 -20.29 -3.82
CA LYS A 94 -4.01 -20.43 -2.49
C LYS A 94 -4.82 -19.76 -1.39
N ILE A 95 -5.78 -18.88 -1.73
CA ILE A 95 -6.61 -18.18 -0.75
C ILE A 95 -7.70 -19.11 -0.22
N ILE A 96 -7.57 -19.57 1.02
CA ILE A 96 -8.53 -20.48 1.67
C ILE A 96 -9.69 -19.75 2.34
N ALA A 97 -9.48 -18.48 2.73
CA ALA A 97 -10.50 -17.66 3.36
C ALA A 97 -10.19 -16.17 3.19
N THR A 98 -11.25 -15.36 3.21
CA THR A 98 -11.19 -13.91 3.18
C THR A 98 -11.77 -13.32 4.46
N ALA A 99 -11.37 -12.10 4.81
CA ALA A 99 -11.97 -11.35 5.90
C ALA A 99 -12.12 -9.87 5.50
N TYR A 100 -12.82 -9.08 6.33
CA TYR A 100 -13.13 -7.66 6.10
C TYR A 100 -13.79 -7.44 4.74
N THR A 101 -14.88 -8.19 4.51
CA THR A 101 -15.59 -8.25 3.21
C THR A 101 -16.76 -7.25 3.13
N ASN A 102 -16.67 -6.11 3.84
CA ASN A 102 -17.67 -5.04 3.85
C ASN A 102 -17.44 -3.98 2.76
N SER A 103 -16.47 -4.18 1.89
CA SER A 103 -16.17 -3.32 0.75
C SER A 103 -16.10 -4.13 -0.55
N ASP A 104 -16.34 -3.46 -1.67
CA ASP A 104 -16.19 -4.07 -2.99
C ASP A 104 -14.72 -4.42 -3.25
N ILE A 105 -14.51 -5.46 -4.03
CA ILE A 105 -13.23 -5.84 -4.58
C ILE A 105 -13.12 -5.35 -6.03
N ASN A 106 -11.90 -5.38 -6.59
CA ASN A 106 -11.65 -5.15 -8.00
C ASN A 106 -12.62 -5.98 -8.86
N PRO A 107 -13.42 -5.36 -9.74
CA PRO A 107 -14.40 -6.04 -10.57
C PRO A 107 -13.83 -7.19 -11.41
N LYS A 108 -12.54 -7.14 -11.75
CA LYS A 108 -11.84 -8.17 -12.50
C LYS A 108 -11.86 -9.52 -11.79
N TRP A 109 -11.84 -9.53 -10.46
CA TRP A 109 -11.78 -10.72 -9.62
C TRP A 109 -13.07 -11.02 -8.85
N ASP A 110 -14.12 -10.21 -9.03
CA ASP A 110 -15.31 -10.22 -8.17
C ASP A 110 -15.95 -11.61 -8.04
N ALA A 111 -16.11 -12.32 -9.15
CA ALA A 111 -16.73 -13.66 -9.14
C ALA A 111 -15.85 -14.69 -8.43
N GLU A 112 -14.54 -14.68 -8.68
CA GLU A 112 -13.59 -15.63 -8.11
C GLU A 112 -13.40 -15.37 -6.61
N TYR A 113 -13.27 -14.10 -6.23
CA TYR A 113 -13.12 -13.71 -4.82
C TYR A 113 -14.35 -14.01 -3.98
N LYS A 114 -15.56 -13.78 -4.51
CA LYS A 114 -16.82 -14.10 -3.83
C LYS A 114 -17.05 -15.62 -3.69
N ALA A 115 -16.39 -16.44 -4.48
CA ALA A 115 -16.44 -17.89 -4.34
C ALA A 115 -15.58 -18.40 -3.15
N ILE A 116 -14.64 -17.58 -2.65
CA ILE A 116 -13.80 -17.91 -1.50
C ILE A 116 -14.63 -17.74 -0.22
N PRO A 117 -14.56 -18.70 0.75
CA PRO A 117 -15.26 -18.55 2.01
C PRO A 117 -14.88 -17.28 2.77
N SER A 118 -15.87 -16.48 3.19
CA SER A 118 -15.64 -15.35 4.09
C SER A 118 -15.61 -15.83 5.54
N ALA A 119 -14.47 -15.70 6.20
CA ALA A 119 -14.28 -16.07 7.60
C ALA A 119 -14.81 -15.00 8.58
N ALA A 120 -14.81 -13.71 8.17
CA ALA A 120 -15.30 -12.61 8.98
C ALA A 120 -15.76 -11.44 8.12
N LYS A 121 -16.87 -10.78 8.49
CA LYS A 121 -17.33 -9.54 7.84
C LYS A 121 -16.43 -8.35 8.13
N THR A 122 -15.75 -8.38 9.28
CA THR A 122 -14.79 -7.37 9.73
C THR A 122 -13.45 -8.04 10.03
N TYR A 123 -12.73 -7.62 11.06
CA TYR A 123 -11.46 -8.21 11.44
C TYR A 123 -11.63 -9.67 11.90
N ILE A 124 -10.70 -10.50 11.48
CA ILE A 124 -10.62 -11.92 11.86
C ILE A 124 -9.91 -12.05 13.22
N SER A 125 -10.35 -12.97 14.06
CA SER A 125 -9.70 -13.28 15.34
C SER A 125 -8.66 -14.39 15.21
N LEU A 126 -7.72 -14.46 16.16
CA LEU A 126 -6.75 -15.55 16.25
C LEU A 126 -7.44 -16.93 16.29
N GLU A 127 -8.52 -17.08 17.07
CA GLU A 127 -9.27 -18.34 17.16
C GLU A 127 -9.75 -18.80 15.77
N THR A 128 -10.35 -17.88 15.01
CA THR A 128 -10.81 -18.17 13.65
C THR A 128 -9.66 -18.49 12.70
N ILE A 129 -8.53 -17.78 12.82
CA ILE A 129 -7.32 -18.08 12.03
C ILE A 129 -6.83 -19.50 12.34
N LEU A 130 -6.72 -19.88 13.60
CA LEU A 130 -6.25 -21.21 14.00
C LEU A 130 -7.17 -22.32 13.51
N ASP A 131 -8.50 -22.12 13.52
CA ASP A 131 -9.48 -23.08 13.00
C ASP A 131 -9.34 -23.30 11.47
N LEU A 132 -8.84 -22.31 10.74
CA LEU A 132 -8.60 -22.40 9.30
C LEU A 132 -7.28 -23.09 8.94
N GLU A 133 -6.37 -23.24 9.91
CA GLU A 133 -5.04 -23.84 9.73
C GLU A 133 -4.26 -23.23 8.52
N PRO A 134 -4.13 -21.89 8.41
CA PRO A 134 -3.32 -21.30 7.36
C PRO A 134 -1.82 -21.39 7.68
N ASP A 135 -1.00 -21.30 6.65
CA ASP A 135 0.45 -21.09 6.80
C ASP A 135 0.86 -19.63 6.59
N PHE A 136 -0.05 -18.80 6.03
CA PHE A 136 0.21 -17.38 5.81
C PHE A 136 -1.05 -16.52 5.97
N VAL A 137 -0.91 -15.37 6.61
CA VAL A 137 -1.93 -14.31 6.71
C VAL A 137 -1.40 -13.04 6.09
N TYR A 138 -2.12 -12.49 5.11
CA TYR A 138 -1.78 -11.21 4.48
C TYR A 138 -2.93 -10.22 4.61
N GLY A 139 -2.63 -8.97 4.96
CA GLY A 139 -3.63 -7.94 5.16
C GLY A 139 -3.05 -6.56 5.41
N ARG A 140 -3.90 -5.57 5.65
CA ARG A 140 -3.48 -4.24 6.11
C ARG A 140 -3.05 -4.29 7.58
N SER A 141 -2.30 -3.28 8.00
CA SER A 141 -1.88 -3.08 9.40
C SER A 141 -2.98 -3.26 10.42
N SER A 142 -4.16 -2.76 10.12
CA SER A 142 -5.33 -2.85 10.98
C SER A 142 -5.81 -4.29 11.25
N SER A 143 -5.34 -5.27 10.47
CA SER A 143 -5.64 -6.69 10.68
C SER A 143 -4.72 -7.36 11.69
N PHE A 144 -3.60 -6.71 12.06
CA PHE A 144 -2.58 -7.26 12.95
C PHE A 144 -2.54 -6.45 14.26
N THR A 145 -3.45 -6.76 15.18
CA THR A 145 -3.66 -5.95 16.39
C THR A 145 -3.82 -6.79 17.65
N GLU A 146 -3.42 -6.25 18.80
CA GLU A 146 -3.63 -6.85 20.12
C GLU A 146 -5.12 -7.14 20.39
N LYS A 147 -6.01 -6.29 19.89
CA LYS A 147 -7.47 -6.45 20.08
C LYS A 147 -8.00 -7.80 19.63
N TYR A 148 -7.42 -8.36 18.54
CA TYR A 148 -7.84 -9.63 17.94
C TYR A 148 -6.81 -10.75 18.18
N ASN A 149 -5.73 -10.45 18.93
CA ASN A 149 -4.56 -11.31 19.17
C ASN A 149 -3.91 -11.78 17.85
N THR A 150 -3.81 -10.88 16.89
CA THR A 150 -3.33 -11.20 15.52
C THR A 150 -2.01 -10.52 15.17
N GLU A 151 -1.30 -9.99 16.17
CA GLU A 151 0.03 -9.41 15.96
C GLU A 151 0.97 -10.43 15.31
N HIS A 152 1.92 -9.96 14.51
CA HIS A 152 2.88 -10.80 13.80
C HIS A 152 3.61 -11.77 14.72
N ASP A 153 4.06 -11.30 15.90
CA ASP A 153 4.71 -12.13 16.90
C ASP A 153 3.80 -13.23 17.45
N THR A 154 2.50 -12.91 17.63
CA THR A 154 1.51 -13.87 18.10
C THR A 154 1.30 -14.97 17.05
N LEU A 155 1.08 -14.61 15.78
CA LEU A 155 0.91 -15.58 14.69
C LEU A 155 2.15 -16.46 14.52
N SER A 156 3.34 -15.88 14.64
CA SER A 156 4.61 -16.61 14.56
C SER A 156 4.76 -17.70 15.64
N GLN A 157 4.22 -17.50 16.85
CA GLN A 157 4.22 -18.51 17.92
C GLN A 157 3.43 -19.76 17.55
N TYR A 158 2.46 -19.64 16.64
CA TYR A 158 1.69 -20.76 16.09
C TYR A 158 2.24 -21.30 14.76
N GLY A 159 3.42 -20.78 14.33
CA GLY A 159 4.05 -21.21 13.08
C GLY A 159 3.40 -20.60 11.83
N ILE A 160 2.57 -19.57 11.98
CA ILE A 160 1.89 -18.90 10.89
C ILE A 160 2.73 -17.68 10.47
N MET A 161 3.17 -17.68 9.23
CA MET A 161 3.82 -16.52 8.60
C MET A 161 2.79 -15.41 8.38
N SER A 162 3.21 -14.16 8.42
CA SER A 162 2.28 -13.04 8.21
C SER A 162 2.99 -11.83 7.62
N LEU A 163 2.27 -11.02 6.85
CA LEU A 163 2.77 -9.78 6.29
C LEU A 163 1.65 -8.75 6.25
N SER A 164 1.97 -7.51 6.61
CA SER A 164 1.08 -6.38 6.40
C SER A 164 1.51 -5.55 5.21
N SER A 165 0.52 -5.11 4.41
CA SER A 165 0.77 -4.12 3.35
C SER A 165 1.26 -2.80 3.94
N ILE A 166 2.19 -2.17 3.25
CA ILE A 166 2.97 -1.03 3.76
C ILE A 166 2.10 0.24 3.87
N GLU A 167 1.17 0.43 2.93
CA GLU A 167 0.32 1.63 2.84
C GLU A 167 -0.41 1.93 4.15
N GLY A 168 -0.89 0.91 4.86
CA GLY A 168 -1.74 1.07 6.03
C GLY A 168 -1.09 1.77 7.24
N TYR A 169 0.23 1.86 7.32
CA TYR A 169 0.97 2.42 8.47
C TYR A 169 1.59 3.78 8.21
N THR A 170 1.66 4.21 6.95
CA THR A 170 2.58 5.28 6.56
C THR A 170 1.81 6.56 6.25
N VAL A 171 2.01 7.61 7.05
CA VAL A 171 1.62 8.98 6.68
C VAL A 171 2.41 9.38 5.45
N GLY A 172 1.73 9.85 4.40
CA GLY A 172 2.34 10.19 3.13
C GLY A 172 2.85 8.99 2.32
N ALA A 173 2.31 7.78 2.56
CA ALA A 173 2.59 6.62 1.71
C ALA A 173 2.30 6.95 0.25
N ASP A 174 3.27 6.69 -0.63
CA ASP A 174 3.18 6.93 -2.06
C ASP A 174 3.07 5.61 -2.83
N VAL A 175 2.95 5.66 -4.15
CA VAL A 175 2.76 4.47 -5.01
C VAL A 175 3.90 3.46 -4.95
N ASP A 176 5.10 3.89 -4.57
CA ASP A 176 6.26 3.02 -4.38
C ASP A 176 6.04 1.94 -3.32
N VAL A 177 5.23 2.21 -2.28
CA VAL A 177 4.92 1.19 -1.27
C VAL A 177 4.06 0.05 -1.84
N VAL A 178 3.23 0.33 -2.85
CA VAL A 178 2.47 -0.71 -3.55
C VAL A 178 3.39 -1.59 -4.40
N TYR A 179 4.39 -0.98 -5.04
CA TYR A 179 5.40 -1.73 -5.79
C TYR A 179 6.19 -2.65 -4.85
N GLU A 180 6.57 -2.15 -3.67
CA GLU A 180 7.26 -2.95 -2.66
C GLU A 180 6.39 -4.11 -2.15
N ASP A 181 5.09 -3.88 -1.92
CA ASP A 181 4.16 -4.95 -1.56
C ASP A 181 4.13 -6.07 -2.62
N PHE A 182 4.02 -5.71 -3.92
CA PHE A 182 4.05 -6.69 -5.01
C PHE A 182 5.39 -7.43 -5.10
N TYR A 183 6.52 -6.74 -4.94
CA TYR A 183 7.84 -7.39 -4.95
C TYR A 183 8.03 -8.32 -3.75
N ASN A 184 7.56 -7.93 -2.55
CA ASN A 184 7.61 -8.77 -1.37
C ASN A 184 6.76 -10.04 -1.56
N LEU A 185 5.53 -9.91 -2.06
CA LEU A 185 4.67 -11.05 -2.39
C LEU A 185 5.29 -11.90 -3.51
N GLY A 186 5.85 -11.28 -4.56
CA GLY A 186 6.58 -11.95 -5.62
C GLY A 186 7.65 -12.87 -5.08
N ARG A 187 8.50 -12.37 -4.17
CA ARG A 187 9.57 -13.13 -3.51
C ARG A 187 9.01 -14.25 -2.62
N ILE A 188 7.97 -13.97 -1.81
CA ILE A 188 7.35 -14.93 -0.90
C ILE A 188 6.78 -16.12 -1.66
N PHE A 189 6.14 -15.87 -2.80
CA PHE A 189 5.47 -16.89 -3.60
C PHE A 189 6.29 -17.37 -4.80
N GLN A 190 7.52 -16.87 -4.97
CA GLN A 190 8.41 -17.19 -6.11
C GLN A 190 7.75 -16.90 -7.47
N VAL A 191 7.12 -15.73 -7.57
CA VAL A 191 6.44 -15.22 -8.77
C VAL A 191 6.95 -13.81 -9.13
N GLU A 192 8.26 -13.59 -8.97
CA GLU A 192 8.92 -12.29 -9.15
C GLU A 192 8.68 -11.70 -10.55
N ASP A 193 8.72 -12.53 -11.59
CA ASP A 193 8.45 -12.09 -12.97
C ASP A 193 7.03 -11.52 -13.10
N LYS A 194 6.05 -12.12 -12.41
CA LYS A 194 4.67 -11.63 -12.43
C LYS A 194 4.53 -10.33 -11.63
N ALA A 195 5.22 -10.20 -10.53
CA ALA A 195 5.27 -8.97 -9.75
C ALA A 195 5.89 -7.82 -10.58
N GLU A 196 7.00 -8.07 -11.28
CA GLU A 196 7.63 -7.09 -12.16
C GLU A 196 6.71 -6.67 -13.32
N GLU A 197 6.00 -7.63 -13.96
CA GLU A 197 5.02 -7.32 -15.00
C GLU A 197 3.95 -6.33 -14.51
N ILE A 198 3.37 -6.61 -13.31
CA ILE A 198 2.32 -5.77 -12.72
C ILE A 198 2.86 -4.39 -12.37
N VAL A 199 4.00 -4.33 -11.69
CA VAL A 199 4.63 -3.08 -11.25
C VAL A 199 5.05 -2.23 -12.46
N SER A 200 5.64 -2.84 -13.48
CA SER A 200 6.03 -2.13 -14.71
C SER A 200 4.82 -1.56 -15.44
N ALA A 201 3.70 -2.31 -15.53
CA ALA A 201 2.46 -1.83 -16.13
C ALA A 201 1.88 -0.64 -15.34
N MET A 202 1.84 -0.75 -14.00
CA MET A 202 1.35 0.31 -13.10
C MET A 202 2.19 1.59 -13.23
N LYS A 203 3.52 1.47 -13.24
CA LYS A 203 4.44 2.61 -13.45
C LYS A 203 4.20 3.30 -14.80
N ALA A 204 3.97 2.52 -15.85
CA ALA A 204 3.71 3.06 -17.18
C ALA A 204 2.37 3.81 -17.25
N GLN A 205 1.31 3.29 -16.59
CA GLN A 205 0.01 3.96 -16.51
C GLN A 205 0.10 5.28 -15.74
N ILE A 206 0.77 5.29 -14.58
CA ILE A 206 0.94 6.49 -13.76
C ILE A 206 1.75 7.54 -14.53
N ALA A 207 2.87 7.16 -15.15
CA ALA A 207 3.68 8.09 -15.94
C ALA A 207 2.91 8.69 -17.12
N ALA A 208 2.04 7.90 -17.77
CA ALA A 208 1.20 8.41 -18.86
C ALA A 208 0.15 9.42 -18.37
N ALA A 209 -0.45 9.18 -17.19
CA ALA A 209 -1.38 10.13 -16.58
C ALA A 209 -0.68 11.43 -16.17
N GLU A 210 0.49 11.33 -15.53
CA GLU A 210 1.32 12.50 -15.16
C GLU A 210 1.73 13.33 -16.39
N GLU A 211 2.14 12.67 -17.49
CA GLU A 211 2.48 13.34 -18.75
C GLU A 211 1.27 14.07 -19.34
N ALA A 212 0.09 13.44 -19.32
CA ALA A 212 -1.13 14.05 -19.86
C ALA A 212 -1.52 15.34 -19.14
N VAL A 213 -1.33 15.40 -17.81
CA VAL A 213 -1.70 16.57 -17.00
C VAL A 213 -0.53 17.53 -16.76
N ALA A 214 0.63 17.26 -17.35
CA ALA A 214 1.83 18.08 -17.13
C ALA A 214 1.60 19.55 -17.50
N GLY A 215 1.95 20.45 -16.57
CA GLY A 215 1.80 21.90 -16.76
C GLY A 215 0.39 22.44 -16.51
N GLN A 216 -0.56 21.62 -16.14
CA GLN A 216 -1.87 22.07 -15.65
C GLN A 216 -1.75 22.64 -14.23
N GLU A 217 -2.65 23.56 -13.87
CA GLU A 217 -2.81 24.00 -12.48
C GLU A 217 -3.44 22.86 -11.67
N ALA A 218 -2.90 22.59 -10.48
CA ALA A 218 -3.40 21.48 -9.65
C ALA A 218 -4.84 21.72 -9.20
N THR A 219 -5.73 20.78 -9.53
CA THR A 219 -7.15 20.83 -9.12
C THR A 219 -7.27 20.61 -7.61
N LYS A 220 -8.00 21.49 -6.92
CA LYS A 220 -8.29 21.35 -5.48
C LYS A 220 -9.33 20.27 -5.24
N VAL A 221 -8.97 19.23 -4.53
CA VAL A 221 -9.81 18.04 -4.32
C VAL A 221 -10.16 17.87 -2.84
N PHE A 222 -11.43 17.65 -2.56
CA PHE A 222 -11.91 17.22 -1.24
C PHE A 222 -12.30 15.75 -1.30
N VAL A 223 -11.73 14.92 -0.43
CA VAL A 223 -12.15 13.52 -0.28
C VAL A 223 -13.18 13.42 0.84
N PHE A 224 -14.39 13.01 0.50
CA PHE A 224 -15.48 12.82 1.45
C PHE A 224 -15.69 11.35 1.75
N ASP A 225 -15.49 10.96 3.00
CA ASP A 225 -15.71 9.60 3.46
C ASP A 225 -17.11 9.43 4.05
N MET A 226 -17.41 10.17 5.09
CA MET A 226 -18.73 10.18 5.74
C MET A 226 -18.94 11.45 6.56
N VAL A 227 -20.17 11.70 6.94
CA VAL A 227 -20.49 12.70 7.98
C VAL A 227 -20.09 12.13 9.33
N GLN A 228 -19.37 12.90 10.11
CA GLN A 228 -18.99 12.55 11.47
C GLN A 228 -19.14 13.76 12.39
N GLU A 229 -19.92 13.61 13.48
CA GLU A 229 -20.27 14.71 14.39
C GLU A 229 -20.92 15.88 13.62
N GLU A 230 -20.33 17.08 13.72
CA GLU A 230 -20.80 18.28 12.99
C GLU A 230 -19.95 18.60 11.75
N GLY A 231 -19.20 17.62 11.25
CA GLY A 231 -18.26 17.80 10.14
C GLY A 231 -18.19 16.62 9.19
N ALA A 232 -17.07 16.53 8.47
CA ALA A 232 -16.77 15.46 7.54
C ALA A 232 -15.55 14.66 7.98
N TYR A 233 -15.62 13.34 7.86
CA TYR A 233 -14.45 12.48 7.92
C TYR A 233 -13.78 12.48 6.55
N THR A 234 -12.48 12.70 6.51
CA THR A 234 -11.70 12.88 5.27
C THR A 234 -10.30 12.31 5.41
N CYS A 235 -9.66 12.06 4.30
CA CYS A 235 -8.24 11.73 4.31
C CYS A 235 -7.38 13.00 4.47
N GLY A 236 -6.33 12.87 5.28
CA GLY A 236 -5.24 13.81 5.38
C GLY A 236 -4.08 13.43 4.44
N ASN A 237 -2.86 13.42 4.96
CA ASN A 237 -1.68 12.98 4.20
C ASN A 237 -1.60 11.45 4.17
N ASN A 238 -2.30 10.83 3.24
CA ASN A 238 -2.35 9.38 3.07
C ASN A 238 -2.16 8.97 1.60
N PHE A 239 -2.25 7.67 1.33
CA PHE A 239 -2.09 7.10 0.00
C PHE A 239 -3.06 7.69 -1.03
N THR A 240 -4.35 7.91 -0.69
CA THR A 240 -5.32 8.54 -1.59
C THR A 240 -4.88 9.96 -2.00
N SER A 241 -4.29 10.71 -1.07
CA SER A 241 -3.75 12.05 -1.37
C SER A 241 -2.61 12.00 -2.37
N LYS A 242 -1.80 10.94 -2.34
CA LYS A 242 -0.73 10.73 -3.32
C LYS A 242 -1.27 10.34 -4.70
N LEU A 243 -2.29 9.49 -4.76
CA LEU A 243 -2.98 9.19 -6.04
C LEU A 243 -3.55 10.47 -6.67
N ILE A 244 -4.10 11.37 -5.85
CA ILE A 244 -4.59 12.68 -6.31
C ILE A 244 -3.44 13.56 -6.84
N GLU A 245 -2.28 13.57 -6.17
CA GLU A 245 -1.09 14.32 -6.61
C GLU A 245 -0.58 13.80 -7.97
N HIS A 246 -0.43 12.50 -8.16
CA HIS A 246 -0.04 11.89 -9.44
C HIS A 246 -1.03 12.20 -10.58
N ALA A 247 -2.29 12.44 -10.23
CA ALA A 247 -3.36 12.80 -11.17
C ALA A 247 -3.46 14.32 -11.47
N GLY A 248 -2.51 15.13 -11.01
CA GLY A 248 -2.53 16.58 -11.19
C GLY A 248 -3.50 17.32 -10.28
N GLY A 249 -3.91 16.71 -9.15
CA GLY A 249 -4.73 17.34 -8.13
C GLY A 249 -3.96 17.66 -6.85
N THR A 250 -4.63 18.26 -5.90
CA THR A 250 -4.15 18.48 -4.53
C THR A 250 -5.29 18.23 -3.56
N ASN A 251 -5.15 17.24 -2.67
CA ASN A 251 -6.09 17.10 -1.57
C ASN A 251 -6.01 18.32 -0.67
N ILE A 252 -7.13 18.99 -0.47
CA ILE A 252 -7.18 20.24 0.33
C ILE A 252 -6.82 20.03 1.81
N PHE A 253 -6.71 18.80 2.28
CA PHE A 253 -6.31 18.42 3.64
C PHE A 253 -5.00 17.61 3.71
N ASN A 254 -4.18 17.61 2.65
CA ASN A 254 -2.87 16.92 2.65
C ASN A 254 -1.84 17.53 3.61
N ASP A 255 -2.12 18.72 4.14
CA ASP A 255 -1.32 19.41 5.17
C ASP A 255 -1.51 18.87 6.59
N LEU A 256 -2.46 17.95 6.79
CA LEU A 256 -2.67 17.31 8.09
C LEU A 256 -1.62 16.20 8.30
N ASP A 257 -0.96 16.23 9.47
CA ASP A 257 0.02 15.21 9.88
C ASP A 257 -0.69 13.96 10.44
N THR A 258 -1.65 13.45 9.64
CA THR A 258 -2.43 12.24 9.94
C THR A 258 -2.97 11.65 8.64
N THR A 259 -3.26 10.36 8.65
CA THR A 259 -3.88 9.69 7.49
C THR A 259 -5.36 10.00 7.34
N TRP A 260 -6.08 10.19 8.46
CA TRP A 260 -7.52 10.47 8.49
C TRP A 260 -7.85 11.46 9.59
N ALA A 261 -8.82 12.34 9.36
CA ALA A 261 -9.28 13.33 10.34
C ALA A 261 -10.76 13.68 10.15
N THR A 262 -11.37 14.17 11.23
CA THR A 262 -12.63 14.90 11.15
C THR A 262 -12.34 16.38 11.01
N VAL A 263 -12.96 17.02 10.02
CA VAL A 263 -12.80 18.45 9.70
C VAL A 263 -14.16 19.15 9.73
N SER A 264 -14.17 20.45 10.04
CA SER A 264 -15.40 21.22 10.01
C SER A 264 -15.81 21.57 8.57
N TRP A 265 -17.10 21.77 8.35
CA TRP A 265 -17.61 22.23 7.05
C TRP A 265 -17.08 23.61 6.65
N GLU A 266 -16.84 24.48 7.64
CA GLU A 266 -16.24 25.80 7.42
C GLU A 266 -14.82 25.67 6.83
N SER A 267 -14.03 24.71 7.31
CA SER A 267 -12.67 24.44 6.75
C SER A 267 -12.75 23.98 5.30
N VAL A 268 -13.76 23.18 4.94
CA VAL A 268 -13.99 22.74 3.55
C VAL A 268 -14.31 23.95 2.67
N VAL A 269 -15.23 24.83 3.14
CA VAL A 269 -15.62 26.05 2.42
C VAL A 269 -14.44 26.99 2.22
N GLU A 270 -13.63 27.22 3.26
CA GLU A 270 -12.45 28.10 3.20
C GLU A 270 -11.42 27.60 2.17
N ARG A 271 -11.21 26.28 2.09
CA ARG A 271 -10.26 25.66 1.16
C ARG A 271 -10.79 25.56 -0.28
N ALA A 272 -12.10 25.75 -0.46
CA ALA A 272 -12.79 25.90 -1.74
C ALA A 272 -12.44 24.80 -2.77
N PRO A 273 -12.76 23.51 -2.53
CA PRO A 273 -12.47 22.45 -3.47
C PRO A 273 -13.24 22.61 -4.79
N GLU A 274 -12.59 22.21 -5.89
CA GLU A 274 -13.12 22.24 -7.25
C GLU A 274 -13.72 20.90 -7.67
N VAL A 275 -13.26 19.81 -7.02
CA VAL A 275 -13.79 18.45 -7.18
C VAL A 275 -13.98 17.81 -5.81
N ILE A 276 -15.05 17.04 -5.66
CA ILE A 276 -15.28 16.16 -4.51
C ILE A 276 -15.14 14.71 -4.97
N VAL A 277 -14.30 13.94 -4.28
CA VAL A 277 -14.18 12.49 -4.42
C VAL A 277 -14.91 11.84 -3.25
N ILE A 278 -15.90 11.00 -3.52
CA ILE A 278 -16.65 10.27 -2.49
C ILE A 278 -16.13 8.85 -2.38
N ASN A 279 -15.76 8.42 -1.17
CA ASN A 279 -15.51 7.02 -0.87
C ASN A 279 -16.85 6.28 -0.78
N ASP A 280 -17.17 5.49 -1.80
CA ASP A 280 -18.43 4.75 -1.93
C ASP A 280 -18.28 3.36 -1.32
N TYR A 281 -18.61 3.25 -0.04
CA TYR A 281 -18.61 2.01 0.73
C TYR A 281 -19.49 2.12 1.99
N GLY A 282 -19.70 1.00 2.67
CA GLY A 282 -20.42 0.92 3.93
C GLY A 282 -21.94 0.95 3.75
N ASP A 283 -22.65 1.28 4.84
CA ASP A 283 -24.12 1.20 4.89
C ASP A 283 -24.81 2.43 4.29
N THR A 284 -24.11 3.58 4.17
CA THR A 284 -24.64 4.79 3.53
C THR A 284 -24.41 4.71 2.03
N SER A 285 -25.49 4.71 1.24
CA SER A 285 -25.39 4.62 -0.22
C SER A 285 -24.74 5.86 -0.84
N LEU A 286 -24.20 5.71 -2.06
CA LEU A 286 -23.63 6.82 -2.81
C LEU A 286 -24.62 7.98 -2.99
N ASP A 287 -25.89 7.67 -3.33
CA ASP A 287 -26.92 8.68 -3.51
C ASP A 287 -27.20 9.47 -2.21
N GLU A 288 -27.19 8.78 -1.06
CA GLU A 288 -27.34 9.44 0.25
C GLU A 288 -26.13 10.31 0.56
N LYS A 289 -24.88 9.86 0.29
CA LYS A 289 -23.67 10.66 0.44
C LYS A 289 -23.71 11.92 -0.43
N ILE A 290 -24.13 11.79 -1.69
CA ILE A 290 -24.29 12.92 -2.61
C ILE A 290 -25.36 13.90 -2.08
N ALA A 291 -26.49 13.39 -1.59
CA ALA A 291 -27.53 14.22 -1.00
C ALA A 291 -27.05 14.97 0.24
N GLN A 292 -26.31 14.30 1.14
CA GLN A 292 -25.71 14.92 2.33
C GLN A 292 -24.81 16.12 1.97
N LEU A 293 -24.06 16.04 0.87
CA LEU A 293 -23.20 17.13 0.41
C LEU A 293 -24.01 18.25 -0.27
N LYS A 294 -24.91 17.92 -1.20
CA LYS A 294 -25.67 18.90 -1.99
C LYS A 294 -26.74 19.64 -1.17
N GLU A 295 -27.31 18.98 -0.18
CA GLU A 295 -28.35 19.56 0.69
C GLU A 295 -27.76 20.29 1.91
N ASN A 296 -26.44 20.20 2.15
CA ASN A 296 -25.80 20.92 3.21
C ASN A 296 -25.69 22.42 2.88
N PRO A 297 -26.42 23.31 3.58
CA PRO A 297 -26.44 24.73 3.26
C PRO A 297 -25.05 25.41 3.46
N ALA A 298 -24.19 24.86 4.31
CA ALA A 298 -22.83 25.37 4.49
C ALA A 298 -21.99 25.23 3.21
N LEU A 299 -22.24 24.22 2.40
CA LEU A 299 -21.46 23.91 1.20
C LEU A 299 -21.97 24.60 -0.08
N ALA A 300 -23.06 25.37 -0.02
CA ALA A 300 -23.69 25.98 -1.20
C ALA A 300 -22.78 26.88 -2.04
N THR A 301 -21.69 27.41 -1.46
CA THR A 301 -20.72 28.26 -2.15
C THR A 301 -19.47 27.51 -2.61
N VAL A 302 -19.35 26.21 -2.32
CA VAL A 302 -18.21 25.39 -2.72
C VAL A 302 -18.21 25.16 -4.22
N PRO A 303 -17.14 25.47 -4.96
CA PRO A 303 -17.08 25.34 -6.41
C PRO A 303 -17.47 23.95 -6.93
N ALA A 304 -17.03 22.88 -6.27
CA ALA A 304 -17.39 21.50 -6.64
C ALA A 304 -18.90 21.24 -6.58
N ILE A 305 -19.62 21.81 -5.59
CA ILE A 305 -21.07 21.69 -5.47
C ILE A 305 -21.77 22.53 -6.54
N GLN A 306 -21.33 23.77 -6.77
CA GLN A 306 -21.93 24.67 -7.76
C GLN A 306 -21.82 24.15 -9.19
N ASN A 307 -20.71 23.48 -9.50
CA ASN A 307 -20.41 22.96 -10.82
C ASN A 307 -20.71 21.47 -10.99
N ASP A 308 -21.34 20.84 -10.00
CA ASP A 308 -21.67 19.40 -9.97
C ASP A 308 -20.45 18.48 -10.26
N ARG A 309 -19.25 18.88 -9.79
CA ARG A 309 -18.01 18.11 -9.95
C ARG A 309 -17.80 17.15 -8.78
N ILE A 310 -18.62 16.11 -8.76
CA ILE A 310 -18.59 15.05 -7.75
C ILE A 310 -18.33 13.73 -8.47
N ILE A 311 -17.32 13.00 -8.03
CA ILE A 311 -16.99 11.65 -8.49
C ILE A 311 -16.99 10.68 -7.32
N SER A 312 -17.08 9.39 -7.60
CA SER A 312 -17.00 8.36 -6.58
C SER A 312 -15.91 7.34 -6.89
N VAL A 313 -15.35 6.77 -5.83
CA VAL A 313 -14.39 5.67 -5.87
C VAL A 313 -14.78 4.60 -4.85
N LYS A 314 -14.50 3.34 -5.18
CA LYS A 314 -14.59 2.24 -4.22
C LYS A 314 -13.31 2.16 -3.39
N LEU A 315 -13.37 1.56 -2.20
CA LEU A 315 -12.17 1.42 -1.36
C LEU A 315 -11.06 0.60 -2.05
N CYS A 316 -11.42 -0.37 -2.88
CA CYS A 316 -10.44 -1.15 -3.65
C CYS A 316 -9.67 -0.30 -4.67
N GLU A 317 -10.19 0.85 -5.08
CA GLU A 317 -9.51 1.79 -5.98
C GLU A 317 -8.48 2.67 -5.24
N VAL A 318 -8.73 3.02 -3.98
CA VAL A 318 -7.94 4.00 -3.21
C VAL A 318 -7.09 3.41 -2.10
N PHE A 319 -7.06 2.10 -1.95
CA PHE A 319 -6.10 1.38 -1.15
C PHE A 319 -5.04 0.72 -2.05
N ALA A 320 -3.90 0.33 -1.44
CA ALA A 320 -2.85 -0.38 -2.16
C ALA A 320 -3.39 -1.64 -2.86
N SER A 321 -3.47 -1.61 -4.17
CA SER A 321 -4.08 -2.67 -4.99
C SER A 321 -3.50 -2.69 -6.40
N SER A 322 -3.88 -3.68 -7.20
CA SER A 322 -3.53 -3.73 -8.62
C SER A 322 -4.20 -2.62 -9.45
N MET A 323 -5.18 -1.91 -8.88
CA MET A 323 -5.92 -0.80 -9.53
C MET A 323 -5.24 0.57 -9.38
N THR A 324 -4.09 0.65 -8.71
CA THR A 324 -3.42 1.93 -8.40
C THR A 324 -3.20 2.79 -9.64
N GLY A 325 -2.71 2.21 -10.74
CA GLY A 325 -2.51 2.93 -12.01
C GLY A 325 -3.83 3.38 -12.64
N ASP A 326 -4.82 2.49 -12.67
CA ASP A 326 -6.16 2.80 -13.22
C ASP A 326 -6.84 3.93 -12.43
N THR A 327 -6.63 3.97 -11.09
CA THR A 327 -7.19 5.03 -10.25
C THR A 327 -6.54 6.39 -10.51
N VAL A 328 -5.22 6.43 -10.69
CA VAL A 328 -4.53 7.67 -11.07
C VAL A 328 -5.04 8.19 -12.42
N GLU A 329 -5.20 7.32 -13.42
CA GLU A 329 -5.78 7.70 -14.71
C GLU A 329 -7.21 8.23 -14.58
N LYS A 330 -8.08 7.51 -13.83
CA LYS A 330 -9.46 7.93 -13.54
C LYS A 330 -9.52 9.31 -12.90
N PHE A 331 -8.66 9.59 -11.93
CA PHE A 331 -8.56 10.88 -11.28
C PHE A 331 -8.07 11.97 -12.24
N ALA A 332 -7.02 11.70 -13.03
CA ALA A 332 -6.50 12.64 -14.02
C ALA A 332 -7.56 13.05 -15.04
N GLN A 333 -8.34 12.10 -15.57
CA GLN A 333 -9.47 12.36 -16.47
C GLN A 333 -10.57 13.19 -15.80
N ALA A 334 -10.85 12.95 -14.52
CA ALA A 334 -11.87 13.70 -13.76
C ALA A 334 -11.42 15.12 -13.39
N PHE A 335 -10.12 15.30 -13.11
CA PHE A 335 -9.57 16.60 -12.71
C PHE A 335 -9.30 17.50 -13.92
N HIS A 336 -8.83 16.94 -15.02
CA HIS A 336 -8.39 17.61 -16.24
C HIS A 336 -9.02 17.00 -17.49
N PRO A 337 -10.37 17.04 -17.65
CA PRO A 337 -11.05 16.36 -18.76
C PRO A 337 -10.63 16.86 -20.15
N ASP A 338 -10.09 18.07 -20.24
CA ASP A 338 -9.62 18.66 -21.51
C ASP A 338 -8.26 18.08 -21.97
N CYS A 339 -7.60 17.26 -21.14
CA CYS A 339 -6.32 16.62 -21.43
C CYS A 339 -6.45 15.20 -22.05
N PHE A 340 -7.68 14.65 -22.09
CA PHE A 340 -7.96 13.26 -22.54
C PHE A 340 -8.96 13.16 -23.70
#